data_03420ad98ad49f310f409b744e4ecb6f
#
_entry.id   03420ad98ad49f310f409b744e4ecb6f
#
_cell.length_a   1.000
_cell.length_b   1.000
_cell.length_c   1.000
_cell.angle_alpha   90.00
_cell.angle_beta   90.00
_cell.angle_gamma   90.00
#
_symmetry.space_group_name_H-M   'P 1'
#
loop_
_entity.id
_entity.type
_entity.pdbx_description
1 polymer ?
#
loop_
_entity_poly.entity_id
_entity_poly.type
_entity_poly.pdbx_seq_one_letter_code
_entity_poly.pdbx_strand_id
1 'polypeptide(L)'
;MNRKTTRILSILAALAIAMAGASLPAFAQTAQKPVTLKVGATPIPHGDLLNLIKADLLAQGIKLEVIELTDYVTPNILLADKQLDANFFQHTPYLANFASERKLALEPAGQVFVAPLGLYSRKYKKVADIPAGSTIAIPNDPTNEARALMLFQNKGLIKLAPDAGLKATIRDIVENPKKFVFREIEAPQLPRTLDDAAASVINGSFATQAGFFPARDNLIIEGAESPYANIVAVRKGDAKDWRVVALV
;
A
#
# COMPACT_ATOMS: atom_id res chain seq x y z
N MET A 1 78.14 37.50 -19.50
CA MET A 1 76.78 37.04 -19.23
C MET A 1 75.94 38.29 -18.92
N ASN A 2 74.90 38.58 -19.67
CA ASN A 2 74.30 39.90 -19.80
C ASN A 2 73.25 40.10 -18.60
N ARG A 3 73.37 41.23 -17.91
CA ARG A 3 72.46 41.52 -16.73
C ARG A 3 70.97 41.43 -17.02
N LYS A 4 70.56 41.44 -18.27
CA LYS A 4 69.17 41.25 -18.73
C LYS A 4 68.68 39.80 -18.63
N THR A 5 69.56 38.82 -18.87
CA THR A 5 69.26 37.37 -18.86
C THR A 5 69.05 36.88 -17.43
N THR A 6 69.76 37.41 -16.45
CA THR A 6 69.65 37.05 -15.04
C THR A 6 68.32 37.54 -14.39
N ARG A 7 67.80 38.69 -14.86
CA ARG A 7 66.50 39.20 -14.38
C ARG A 7 65.28 38.45 -14.91
N ILE A 8 65.36 37.87 -16.14
CA ILE A 8 64.29 37.08 -16.73
C ILE A 8 64.20 35.69 -16.07
N LEU A 9 65.33 35.07 -15.71
CA LEU A 9 65.36 33.81 -14.97
C LEU A 9 64.79 33.92 -13.55
N SER A 10 65.05 35.09 -12.89
CA SER A 10 64.53 35.31 -11.52
C SER A 10 63.03 35.55 -11.48
N ILE A 11 62.41 36.10 -12.54
CA ILE A 11 60.94 36.31 -12.62
C ILE A 11 60.24 35.02 -12.94
N LEU A 12 60.79 34.14 -13.76
CA LEU A 12 60.22 32.83 -14.08
C LEU A 12 60.31 31.86 -12.88
N ALA A 13 61.32 31.94 -12.05
CA ALA A 13 61.41 31.14 -10.82
C ALA A 13 60.39 31.58 -9.73
N ALA A 14 60.07 32.88 -9.66
CA ALA A 14 59.09 33.41 -8.71
C ALA A 14 57.64 33.09 -9.13
N LEU A 15 57.35 32.89 -10.44
CA LEU A 15 56.00 32.52 -10.91
C LEU A 15 55.71 31.00 -10.74
N ALA A 16 56.73 30.15 -10.70
CA ALA A 16 56.60 28.72 -10.50
C ALA A 16 56.26 28.32 -9.03
N ILE A 17 56.61 29.16 -8.07
CA ILE A 17 56.37 28.90 -6.63
C ILE A 17 54.99 29.37 -6.19
N ALA A 18 54.32 30.25 -6.95
CA ALA A 18 52.99 30.76 -6.60
C ALA A 18 51.83 29.82 -6.99
N MET A 19 52.09 28.73 -7.76
CA MET A 19 51.06 27.75 -8.17
C MET A 19 51.00 26.46 -7.32
N ALA A 20 51.83 26.32 -6.31
CA ALA A 20 51.93 25.12 -5.47
C ALA A 20 51.17 25.21 -4.12
N GLY A 21 50.31 26.22 -3.94
CA GLY A 21 49.71 26.47 -2.63
C GLY A 21 48.18 26.57 -2.54
N ALA A 22 47.43 26.32 -3.62
CA ALA A 22 45.97 26.32 -3.54
C ALA A 22 45.45 24.88 -3.48
N SER A 23 45.79 24.15 -2.41
CA SER A 23 45.01 23.00 -1.97
C SER A 23 43.66 23.54 -1.54
N LEU A 24 42.66 23.56 -2.42
CA LEU A 24 41.26 23.74 -2.00
C LEU A 24 40.99 22.66 -0.95
N PRO A 25 40.49 23.05 0.24
CA PRO A 25 40.05 22.05 1.18
C PRO A 25 38.96 21.26 0.46
N ALA A 26 39.25 20.00 0.12
CA ALA A 26 38.19 19.05 -0.22
C ALA A 26 37.28 19.04 1.03
N PHE A 27 36.14 19.74 0.94
CA PHE A 27 35.06 19.53 1.88
C PHE A 27 34.69 18.04 1.72
N ALA A 28 35.32 17.22 2.56
CA ALA A 28 34.83 15.86 2.79
C ALA A 28 33.39 16.06 3.31
N GLN A 29 32.44 15.98 2.39
CA GLN A 29 31.03 15.94 2.70
C GLN A 29 30.90 14.67 3.56
N THR A 30 30.88 14.86 4.88
CA THR A 30 30.64 13.75 5.79
C THR A 30 29.29 13.18 5.39
N ALA A 31 29.31 12.03 4.73
CA ALA A 31 28.11 11.33 4.30
C ALA A 31 27.26 11.11 5.56
N GLN A 32 26.23 11.93 5.69
CA GLN A 32 25.33 11.86 6.83
C GLN A 32 24.70 10.47 6.83
N LYS A 33 24.78 9.76 7.96
CA LYS A 33 24.25 8.39 8.06
C LYS A 33 22.76 8.42 7.70
N PRO A 34 22.30 7.55 6.79
CA PRO A 34 20.89 7.52 6.41
C PRO A 34 19.97 7.34 7.62
N VAL A 35 18.86 8.07 7.63
CA VAL A 35 17.83 7.95 8.66
C VAL A 35 16.87 6.82 8.28
N THR A 36 16.58 5.93 9.21
CA THR A 36 15.67 4.80 8.95
C THR A 36 14.21 5.28 8.89
N LEU A 37 13.45 4.71 7.92
CA LEU A 37 12.00 4.79 7.83
C LEU A 37 11.47 3.35 7.82
N LYS A 38 10.73 2.95 8.87
CA LYS A 38 10.11 1.62 9.00
C LYS A 38 8.70 1.64 8.50
N VAL A 39 8.40 0.86 7.46
CA VAL A 39 7.06 0.80 6.85
C VAL A 39 6.51 -0.63 6.90
N GLY A 40 5.37 -0.80 7.55
CA GLY A 40 4.63 -2.07 7.56
C GLY A 40 3.79 -2.20 6.28
N ALA A 41 3.87 -3.32 5.58
CA ALA A 41 3.15 -3.53 4.33
C ALA A 41 2.71 -4.99 4.15
N THR A 42 1.62 -5.21 3.41
CA THR A 42 1.37 -6.55 2.87
C THR A 42 2.36 -6.84 1.74
N PRO A 43 2.79 -8.12 1.55
CA PRO A 43 3.87 -8.43 0.62
C PRO A 43 3.61 -7.90 -0.80
N ILE A 44 2.51 -8.29 -1.42
CA ILE A 44 2.16 -7.99 -2.83
C ILE A 44 0.83 -7.24 -2.90
N PRO A 45 0.73 -6.14 -3.62
CA PRO A 45 1.79 -5.42 -4.35
C PRO A 45 2.54 -4.39 -3.48
N HIS A 46 2.12 -4.15 -2.24
CA HIS A 46 2.57 -3.03 -1.42
C HIS A 46 4.07 -3.12 -1.09
N GLY A 47 4.53 -4.28 -0.58
CA GLY A 47 5.94 -4.52 -0.30
C GLY A 47 6.81 -4.44 -1.55
N ASP A 48 6.32 -4.98 -2.68
CA ASP A 48 7.03 -4.89 -3.97
C ASP A 48 7.21 -3.45 -4.40
N LEU A 49 6.16 -2.62 -4.35
CA LEU A 49 6.23 -1.20 -4.68
C LEU A 49 7.23 -0.46 -3.79
N LEU A 50 7.20 -0.72 -2.48
CA LEU A 50 8.18 -0.15 -1.55
C LEU A 50 9.61 -0.58 -1.86
N ASN A 51 9.81 -1.85 -2.24
CA ASN A 51 11.12 -2.37 -2.60
C ASN A 51 11.69 -1.73 -3.87
N LEU A 52 10.85 -1.36 -4.84
CA LEU A 52 11.28 -0.68 -6.07
C LEU A 52 11.92 0.69 -5.79
N ILE A 53 11.42 1.44 -4.81
CA ILE A 53 11.87 2.81 -4.51
C ILE A 53 12.98 2.89 -3.45
N LYS A 54 13.44 1.75 -2.91
CA LYS A 54 14.49 1.72 -1.84
C LYS A 54 15.76 2.46 -2.23
N ALA A 55 16.21 2.30 -3.47
CA ALA A 55 17.43 2.93 -3.95
C ALA A 55 17.28 4.46 -4.04
N ASP A 56 16.13 4.92 -4.52
CA ASP A 56 15.83 6.34 -4.68
C ASP A 56 15.70 7.04 -3.33
N LEU A 57 15.10 6.38 -2.35
CA LEU A 57 15.02 6.88 -0.98
C LEU A 57 16.40 6.88 -0.30
N LEU A 58 17.22 5.87 -0.54
CA LEU A 58 18.58 5.83 0.01
C LEU A 58 19.43 6.98 -0.54
N ALA A 59 19.30 7.31 -1.82
CA ALA A 59 19.98 8.46 -2.43
C ALA A 59 19.56 9.80 -1.80
N GLN A 60 18.36 9.86 -1.22
CA GLN A 60 17.84 10.99 -0.45
C GLN A 60 18.20 10.92 1.04
N GLY A 61 19.02 9.96 1.48
CA GLY A 61 19.42 9.80 2.87
C GLY A 61 18.40 9.07 3.74
N ILE A 62 17.44 8.33 3.13
CA ILE A 62 16.42 7.54 3.83
C ILE A 62 16.69 6.04 3.63
N LYS A 63 16.97 5.33 4.72
CA LYS A 63 17.04 3.86 4.71
C LYS A 63 15.65 3.29 4.93
N LEU A 64 14.99 2.84 3.85
CA LEU A 64 13.68 2.19 3.95
C LEU A 64 13.81 0.75 4.49
N GLU A 65 13.14 0.46 5.61
CA GLU A 65 12.95 -0.87 6.17
C GLU A 65 11.50 -1.30 5.99
N VAL A 66 11.26 -2.28 5.13
CA VAL A 66 9.91 -2.84 4.88
C VAL A 66 9.70 -4.03 5.80
N ILE A 67 8.64 -3.97 6.60
CA ILE A 67 8.20 -5.03 7.51
C ILE A 67 6.95 -5.68 6.88
N GLU A 68 7.10 -6.88 6.38
CA GLU A 68 5.99 -7.60 5.75
C GLU A 68 5.03 -8.17 6.80
N LEU A 69 3.75 -7.89 6.63
CA LEU A 69 2.66 -8.31 7.50
C LEU A 69 1.55 -8.92 6.64
N THR A 70 0.97 -10.02 7.10
CA THR A 70 0.04 -10.82 6.31
C THR A 70 -1.42 -10.71 6.75
N ASP A 71 -1.72 -9.74 7.63
CA ASP A 71 -3.07 -9.45 8.12
C ASP A 71 -3.37 -7.95 8.04
N TYR A 72 -4.61 -7.56 8.35
CA TYR A 72 -5.05 -6.17 8.27
C TYR A 72 -5.19 -5.49 9.65
N VAL A 73 -4.91 -6.19 10.76
CA VAL A 73 -5.01 -5.66 12.13
C VAL A 73 -3.66 -5.16 12.63
N THR A 74 -2.65 -6.04 12.53
CA THR A 74 -1.31 -5.82 13.07
C THR A 74 -0.65 -4.52 12.58
N PRO A 75 -0.70 -4.13 11.28
CA PRO A 75 0.01 -2.95 10.81
C PRO A 75 -0.41 -1.64 11.49
N ASN A 76 -1.71 -1.48 11.80
CA ASN A 76 -2.21 -0.29 12.46
C ASN A 76 -1.88 -0.27 13.96
N ILE A 77 -1.85 -1.43 14.61
CA ILE A 77 -1.43 -1.55 16.00
C ILE A 77 0.06 -1.19 16.14
N LEU A 78 0.93 -1.80 15.33
CA LEU A 78 2.37 -1.51 15.34
C LEU A 78 2.68 -0.04 15.02
N LEU A 79 1.88 0.59 14.13
CA LEU A 79 2.01 2.01 13.83
C LEU A 79 1.63 2.87 15.03
N ALA A 80 0.50 2.57 15.69
CA ALA A 80 0.06 3.29 16.88
C ALA A 80 1.07 3.15 18.04
N ASP A 81 1.66 1.96 18.21
CA ASP A 81 2.66 1.64 19.23
C ASP A 81 4.09 2.14 18.88
N LYS A 82 4.24 2.94 17.82
CA LYS A 82 5.51 3.51 17.36
C LYS A 82 6.58 2.47 16.97
N GLN A 83 6.18 1.25 16.66
CA GLN A 83 7.07 0.20 16.14
C GLN A 83 7.29 0.37 14.63
N LEU A 84 6.37 1.06 13.95
CA LEU A 84 6.47 1.51 12.56
C LEU A 84 6.41 3.03 12.49
N ASP A 85 6.99 3.61 11.44
CA ASP A 85 6.85 5.02 11.11
C ASP A 85 5.62 5.26 10.21
N ALA A 86 5.32 4.32 9.31
CA ALA A 86 4.17 4.32 8.42
C ALA A 86 3.68 2.90 8.15
N ASN A 87 2.49 2.77 7.56
CA ASN A 87 2.08 1.51 6.94
C ASN A 87 1.47 1.73 5.57
N PHE A 88 1.50 0.68 4.72
CA PHE A 88 0.98 0.69 3.38
C PHE A 88 0.33 -0.66 3.06
N PHE A 89 -1.00 -0.76 3.27
CA PHE A 89 -1.76 -2.01 3.08
C PHE A 89 -3.27 -1.79 2.94
N GLN A 90 -3.78 -0.60 3.29
CA GLN A 90 -5.18 -0.30 3.54
C GLN A 90 -5.69 0.87 2.70
N HIS A 91 -7.00 1.02 2.63
CA HIS A 91 -7.69 2.16 2.04
C HIS A 91 -8.29 3.09 3.09
N THR A 92 -8.62 4.31 2.70
CA THR A 92 -9.13 5.34 3.62
C THR A 92 -10.34 4.90 4.46
N PRO A 93 -11.41 4.28 3.90
CA PRO A 93 -12.54 3.83 4.72
C PRO A 93 -12.15 2.80 5.79
N TYR A 94 -11.23 1.88 5.49
CA TYR A 94 -10.73 0.91 6.48
C TYR A 94 -9.99 1.61 7.61
N LEU A 95 -9.04 2.51 7.29
CA LEU A 95 -8.31 3.27 8.30
C LEU A 95 -9.26 4.05 9.21
N ALA A 96 -10.23 4.75 8.62
CA ALA A 96 -11.19 5.57 9.37
C ALA A 96 -12.01 4.73 10.35
N ASN A 97 -12.54 3.58 9.90
CA ASN A 97 -13.31 2.68 10.76
C ASN A 97 -12.43 2.10 11.87
N PHE A 98 -11.28 1.51 11.50
CA PHE A 98 -10.36 0.87 12.43
C PHE A 98 -9.85 1.84 13.51
N ALA A 99 -9.44 3.05 13.11
CA ALA A 99 -8.96 4.07 14.03
C ALA A 99 -10.08 4.58 14.97
N SER A 100 -11.29 4.75 14.45
CA SER A 100 -12.45 5.17 15.24
C SER A 100 -12.82 4.14 16.31
N GLU A 101 -12.96 2.86 15.93
CA GLU A 101 -13.35 1.78 16.84
C GLU A 101 -12.34 1.59 17.99
N ARG A 102 -11.05 1.75 17.68
CA ARG A 102 -9.95 1.54 18.64
C ARG A 102 -9.42 2.81 19.26
N LYS A 103 -10.01 3.98 18.92
CA LYS A 103 -9.59 5.30 19.40
C LYS A 103 -8.09 5.58 19.12
N LEU A 104 -7.61 5.17 17.95
CA LEU A 104 -6.24 5.39 17.53
C LEU A 104 -6.12 6.72 16.77
N ALA A 105 -5.04 7.44 17.04
CA ALA A 105 -4.72 8.70 16.36
C ALA A 105 -3.86 8.43 15.11
N LEU A 106 -4.49 7.91 14.05
CA LEU A 106 -3.89 7.63 12.76
C LEU A 106 -4.53 8.50 11.67
N GLU A 107 -3.77 8.79 10.61
CA GLU A 107 -4.24 9.58 9.46
C GLU A 107 -3.60 9.11 8.15
N PRO A 108 -4.24 9.34 6.98
CA PRO A 108 -3.61 9.11 5.70
C PRO A 108 -2.53 10.17 5.42
N ALA A 109 -1.37 9.75 4.91
CA ALA A 109 -0.32 10.64 4.40
C ALA A 109 -0.48 10.88 2.89
N GLY A 110 -0.93 9.88 2.12
CA GLY A 110 -1.19 10.02 0.69
C GLY A 110 -1.86 8.79 0.10
N GLN A 111 -2.49 8.98 -1.07
CA GLN A 111 -3.11 7.91 -1.87
C GLN A 111 -2.11 7.43 -2.92
N VAL A 112 -2.06 6.11 -3.16
CA VAL A 112 -1.10 5.51 -4.10
C VAL A 112 -1.80 4.84 -5.28
N PHE A 113 -2.67 3.85 -5.04
CA PHE A 113 -3.36 3.12 -6.10
C PHE A 113 -4.66 2.49 -5.61
N VAL A 114 -5.50 2.04 -6.55
CA VAL A 114 -6.70 1.25 -6.23
C VAL A 114 -6.41 -0.23 -6.43
N ALA A 115 -6.51 -1.02 -5.35
CA ALA A 115 -6.50 -2.47 -5.40
C ALA A 115 -7.95 -2.95 -5.53
N PRO A 116 -8.39 -3.44 -6.71
CA PRO A 116 -9.79 -3.79 -6.90
C PRO A 116 -10.18 -5.03 -6.09
N LEU A 117 -11.38 -5.00 -5.51
CA LEU A 117 -12.03 -6.16 -4.94
C LEU A 117 -12.71 -6.96 -6.05
N GLY A 118 -12.59 -8.28 -6.03
CA GLY A 118 -13.20 -9.15 -7.04
C GLY A 118 -13.79 -10.44 -6.46
N LEU A 119 -14.75 -11.01 -7.18
CA LEU A 119 -15.26 -12.36 -6.94
C LEU A 119 -14.47 -13.35 -7.77
N TYR A 120 -13.97 -14.38 -7.14
CA TYR A 120 -13.18 -15.45 -7.77
C TYR A 120 -13.80 -16.82 -7.53
N SER A 121 -13.54 -17.76 -8.42
CA SER A 121 -13.95 -19.16 -8.26
C SER A 121 -12.95 -20.09 -8.95
N ARG A 122 -12.72 -21.25 -8.36
CA ARG A 122 -12.02 -22.37 -9.01
C ARG A 122 -12.98 -23.29 -9.77
N LYS A 123 -14.28 -23.22 -9.43
CA LYS A 123 -15.33 -24.15 -9.91
C LYS A 123 -16.11 -23.58 -11.10
N TYR A 124 -16.31 -22.27 -11.15
CA TYR A 124 -17.18 -21.62 -12.12
C TYR A 124 -16.40 -20.54 -12.91
N LYS A 125 -16.83 -20.32 -14.16
CA LYS A 125 -16.25 -19.31 -15.05
C LYS A 125 -17.13 -18.07 -15.21
N LYS A 126 -18.41 -18.17 -14.83
CA LYS A 126 -19.38 -17.05 -14.87
C LYS A 126 -20.24 -17.12 -13.62
N VAL A 127 -20.66 -15.95 -13.12
CA VAL A 127 -21.57 -15.86 -11.96
C VAL A 127 -22.91 -16.53 -12.26
N ALA A 128 -23.36 -16.49 -13.52
CA ALA A 128 -24.60 -17.14 -13.95
C ALA A 128 -24.59 -18.65 -13.69
N ASP A 129 -23.44 -19.30 -13.81
CA ASP A 129 -23.28 -20.75 -13.67
C ASP A 129 -23.25 -21.21 -12.20
N ILE A 130 -23.10 -20.29 -11.25
CA ILE A 130 -23.12 -20.60 -9.81
C ILE A 130 -24.56 -21.00 -9.43
N PRO A 131 -24.78 -22.21 -8.87
CA PRO A 131 -26.11 -22.68 -8.48
C PRO A 131 -26.76 -21.79 -7.42
N ALA A 132 -28.07 -21.72 -7.43
CA ALA A 132 -28.82 -21.08 -6.36
C ALA A 132 -28.57 -21.78 -5.01
N GLY A 133 -28.52 -21.01 -3.93
CA GLY A 133 -28.21 -21.51 -2.59
C GLY A 133 -26.73 -21.77 -2.32
N SER A 134 -25.84 -21.48 -3.29
CA SER A 134 -24.41 -21.67 -3.11
C SER A 134 -23.82 -20.74 -2.04
N THR A 135 -22.78 -21.22 -1.36
CA THR A 135 -22.01 -20.42 -0.41
C THR A 135 -21.02 -19.51 -1.14
N ILE A 136 -21.03 -18.23 -0.78
CA ILE A 136 -20.09 -17.19 -1.20
C ILE A 136 -19.36 -16.69 0.04
N ALA A 137 -18.04 -16.82 0.08
CA ALA A 137 -17.23 -16.25 1.15
C ALA A 137 -16.98 -14.76 0.88
N ILE A 138 -17.04 -13.93 1.92
CA ILE A 138 -16.81 -12.48 1.87
C ILE A 138 -15.93 -12.05 3.06
N PRO A 139 -15.24 -10.88 2.99
CA PRO A 139 -14.51 -10.36 4.14
C PRO A 139 -15.41 -10.11 5.35
N ASN A 140 -14.86 -10.29 6.56
CA ASN A 140 -15.58 -10.10 7.83
C ASN A 140 -15.34 -8.73 8.48
N ASP A 141 -14.41 -7.93 7.94
CA ASP A 141 -14.26 -6.56 8.46
C ASP A 141 -15.36 -5.65 7.89
N PRO A 142 -15.92 -4.73 8.71
CA PRO A 142 -17.14 -3.98 8.34
C PRO A 142 -17.03 -3.24 7.00
N THR A 143 -15.85 -2.74 6.66
CA THR A 143 -15.69 -1.92 5.44
C THR A 143 -15.54 -2.76 4.18
N ASN A 144 -14.85 -3.92 4.25
CA ASN A 144 -14.73 -4.81 3.10
C ASN A 144 -15.96 -5.74 2.97
N GLU A 145 -16.67 -6.07 4.06
CA GLU A 145 -17.98 -6.72 3.99
C GLU A 145 -18.96 -5.85 3.19
N ALA A 146 -19.14 -4.59 3.61
CA ALA A 146 -20.01 -3.65 2.90
C ALA A 146 -19.59 -3.49 1.43
N ARG A 147 -18.30 -3.37 1.17
CA ARG A 147 -17.72 -3.27 -0.17
C ARG A 147 -18.04 -4.49 -1.03
N ALA A 148 -17.93 -5.70 -0.48
CA ALA A 148 -18.28 -6.94 -1.15
C ALA A 148 -19.77 -7.01 -1.52
N LEU A 149 -20.65 -6.64 -0.58
CA LEU A 149 -22.10 -6.60 -0.82
C LEU A 149 -22.47 -5.54 -1.85
N MET A 150 -21.84 -4.37 -1.81
CA MET A 150 -22.00 -3.33 -2.83
C MET A 150 -21.55 -3.80 -4.22
N LEU A 151 -20.47 -4.59 -4.32
CA LEU A 151 -20.06 -5.20 -5.59
C LEU A 151 -21.17 -6.09 -6.16
N PHE A 152 -21.80 -6.93 -5.33
CA PHE A 152 -22.92 -7.77 -5.74
C PHE A 152 -24.14 -6.93 -6.16
N GLN A 153 -24.49 -5.90 -5.42
CA GLN A 153 -25.57 -4.97 -5.75
C GLN A 153 -25.32 -4.25 -7.09
N ASN A 154 -24.12 -3.71 -7.28
CA ASN A 154 -23.77 -2.99 -8.52
C ASN A 154 -23.80 -3.90 -9.77
N LYS A 155 -23.73 -5.22 -9.58
CA LYS A 155 -23.89 -6.21 -10.64
C LYS A 155 -25.31 -6.77 -10.73
N GLY A 156 -26.26 -6.23 -9.96
CA GLY A 156 -27.67 -6.67 -9.98
C GLY A 156 -27.90 -8.09 -9.42
N LEU A 157 -26.97 -8.59 -8.60
CA LEU A 157 -27.04 -9.94 -8.03
C LEU A 157 -27.81 -10.01 -6.71
N ILE A 158 -27.80 -8.92 -5.97
CA ILE A 158 -28.58 -8.69 -4.74
C ILE A 158 -29.08 -7.25 -4.72
N LYS A 159 -29.97 -6.95 -3.76
CA LYS A 159 -30.35 -5.59 -3.42
C LYS A 159 -30.19 -5.38 -1.93
N LEU A 160 -29.57 -4.28 -1.56
CA LEU A 160 -29.39 -3.84 -0.17
C LEU A 160 -30.50 -2.85 0.22
N ALA A 161 -30.74 -2.72 1.50
CA ALA A 161 -31.59 -1.67 2.06
C ALA A 161 -31.06 -0.28 1.64
N PRO A 162 -31.94 0.69 1.34
CA PRO A 162 -31.54 1.98 0.75
C PRO A 162 -30.51 2.77 1.56
N ASP A 163 -30.49 2.60 2.87
CA ASP A 163 -29.67 3.32 3.85
C ASP A 163 -28.42 2.54 4.32
N ALA A 164 -28.22 1.31 3.84
CA ALA A 164 -27.12 0.45 4.27
C ALA A 164 -25.72 1.06 3.95
N GLY A 165 -25.52 1.58 2.73
CA GLY A 165 -24.32 2.31 2.32
C GLY A 165 -23.02 1.57 2.60
N LEU A 166 -22.00 2.33 3.05
CA LEU A 166 -20.66 1.82 3.36
C LEU A 166 -20.57 1.01 4.66
N LYS A 167 -21.69 0.75 5.32
CA LYS A 167 -21.81 -0.06 6.53
C LYS A 167 -22.72 -1.27 6.33
N ALA A 168 -23.07 -1.58 5.08
CA ALA A 168 -23.92 -2.70 4.73
C ALA A 168 -23.38 -4.01 5.29
N THR A 169 -24.26 -4.81 5.86
CA THR A 169 -24.01 -6.16 6.36
C THR A 169 -24.89 -7.17 5.61
N ILE A 170 -24.66 -8.45 5.77
CA ILE A 170 -25.51 -9.49 5.19
C ILE A 170 -26.99 -9.38 5.63
N ARG A 171 -27.26 -8.70 6.75
CA ARG A 171 -28.63 -8.46 7.27
C ARG A 171 -29.38 -7.40 6.46
N ASP A 172 -28.66 -6.56 5.74
CA ASP A 172 -29.24 -5.49 4.93
C ASP A 172 -29.64 -5.96 3.51
N ILE A 173 -29.47 -7.25 3.22
CA ILE A 173 -29.88 -7.82 1.93
C ILE A 173 -31.40 -7.98 1.91
N VAL A 174 -32.07 -7.19 1.07
CA VAL A 174 -33.55 -7.22 0.91
C VAL A 174 -34.00 -8.08 -0.24
N GLU A 175 -33.16 -8.25 -1.28
CA GLU A 175 -33.40 -9.16 -2.40
C GLU A 175 -32.14 -10.00 -2.68
N ASN A 176 -32.33 -11.31 -2.85
CA ASN A 176 -31.29 -12.27 -3.17
C ASN A 176 -31.86 -13.36 -4.08
N PRO A 177 -32.04 -13.09 -5.39
CA PRO A 177 -32.73 -14.00 -6.31
C PRO A 177 -32.11 -15.37 -6.40
N LYS A 178 -30.76 -15.44 -6.35
CA LYS A 178 -30.02 -16.71 -6.35
C LYS A 178 -29.92 -17.37 -4.98
N LYS A 179 -30.47 -16.76 -3.92
CA LYS A 179 -30.41 -17.27 -2.55
C LYS A 179 -29.00 -17.63 -2.09
N PHE A 180 -27.99 -16.83 -2.49
CA PHE A 180 -26.61 -17.03 -2.06
C PHE A 180 -26.51 -16.98 -0.54
N VAL A 181 -25.74 -17.90 0.02
CA VAL A 181 -25.42 -17.94 1.44
C VAL A 181 -24.06 -17.25 1.64
N PHE A 182 -24.08 -16.05 2.18
CA PHE A 182 -22.85 -15.32 2.44
C PHE A 182 -22.20 -15.80 3.75
N ARG A 183 -20.87 -16.03 3.70
CA ARG A 183 -20.05 -16.38 4.85
C ARG A 183 -18.95 -15.35 5.04
N GLU A 184 -18.92 -14.75 6.21
CA GLU A 184 -17.90 -13.78 6.63
C GLU A 184 -16.66 -14.52 7.10
N ILE A 185 -15.52 -14.22 6.48
CA ILE A 185 -14.23 -14.86 6.70
C ILE A 185 -13.15 -13.79 6.76
N GLU A 186 -12.15 -13.96 7.61
CA GLU A 186 -10.99 -13.06 7.63
C GLU A 186 -10.33 -12.96 6.26
N ALA A 187 -10.02 -11.73 5.82
CA ALA A 187 -9.54 -11.44 4.48
C ALA A 187 -8.34 -12.31 4.02
N PRO A 188 -7.32 -12.59 4.87
CA PRO A 188 -6.21 -13.47 4.49
C PRO A 188 -6.60 -14.92 4.21
N GLN A 189 -7.75 -15.38 4.73
CA GLN A 189 -8.20 -16.76 4.57
C GLN A 189 -9.11 -16.96 3.35
N LEU A 190 -9.64 -15.87 2.77
CA LEU A 190 -10.57 -15.93 1.64
C LEU A 190 -10.06 -16.74 0.44
N PRO A 191 -8.78 -16.65 0.01
CA PRO A 191 -8.29 -17.46 -1.09
C PRO A 191 -8.39 -18.97 -0.84
N ARG A 192 -8.26 -19.41 0.40
CA ARG A 192 -8.35 -20.83 0.79
C ARG A 192 -9.79 -21.35 0.74
N THR A 193 -10.77 -20.48 0.96
CA THR A 193 -12.20 -20.88 0.90
C THR A 193 -12.64 -21.30 -0.49
N LEU A 194 -11.87 -21.00 -1.55
CA LEU A 194 -12.18 -21.39 -2.91
C LEU A 194 -12.19 -22.92 -3.16
N ASP A 195 -11.62 -23.68 -2.24
CA ASP A 195 -11.67 -25.14 -2.30
C ASP A 195 -13.06 -25.67 -1.91
N ASP A 196 -13.73 -25.03 -0.95
CA ASP A 196 -15.00 -25.46 -0.38
C ASP A 196 -16.18 -24.61 -0.90
N ALA A 197 -16.06 -23.28 -0.87
CA ALA A 197 -17.10 -22.37 -1.33
C ALA A 197 -17.27 -22.41 -2.87
N ALA A 198 -18.41 -21.96 -3.35
CA ALA A 198 -18.66 -21.82 -4.78
C ALA A 198 -17.82 -20.68 -5.38
N ALA A 199 -17.68 -19.59 -4.61
CA ALA A 199 -16.85 -18.45 -4.96
C ALA A 199 -16.48 -17.66 -3.69
N SER A 200 -15.50 -16.77 -3.79
CA SER A 200 -15.05 -15.91 -2.71
C SER A 200 -14.77 -14.51 -3.22
N VAL A 201 -15.21 -13.50 -2.47
CA VAL A 201 -14.83 -12.10 -2.70
C VAL A 201 -13.50 -11.84 -2.02
N ILE A 202 -12.49 -11.52 -2.80
CA ILE A 202 -11.11 -11.43 -2.32
C ILE A 202 -10.54 -10.05 -2.65
N ASN A 203 -9.93 -9.41 -1.66
CA ASN A 203 -9.18 -8.16 -1.86
C ASN A 203 -8.01 -8.37 -2.83
N GLY A 204 -7.75 -7.40 -3.71
CA GLY A 204 -6.78 -7.52 -4.79
C GLY A 204 -5.39 -7.99 -4.37
N SER A 205 -4.89 -7.53 -3.21
CA SER A 205 -3.60 -7.97 -2.65
C SER A 205 -3.58 -9.47 -2.33
N PHE A 206 -4.61 -10.00 -1.65
CA PHE A 206 -4.68 -11.42 -1.32
C PHE A 206 -4.99 -12.28 -2.55
N ALA A 207 -5.76 -11.76 -3.51
CA ALA A 207 -5.97 -12.43 -4.79
C ALA A 207 -4.64 -12.61 -5.54
N THR A 208 -3.84 -11.54 -5.63
CA THR A 208 -2.53 -11.58 -6.30
C THR A 208 -1.55 -12.51 -5.57
N GLN A 209 -1.49 -12.47 -4.25
CA GLN A 209 -0.67 -13.40 -3.45
C GLN A 209 -1.07 -14.87 -3.66
N ALA A 210 -2.35 -15.14 -3.91
CA ALA A 210 -2.87 -16.48 -4.21
C ALA A 210 -2.72 -16.88 -5.68
N GLY A 211 -2.04 -16.07 -6.51
CA GLY A 211 -1.76 -16.34 -7.92
C GLY A 211 -2.87 -15.97 -8.88
N PHE A 212 -3.91 -15.25 -8.44
CA PHE A 212 -4.92 -14.69 -9.33
C PHE A 212 -4.46 -13.35 -9.91
N PHE A 213 -4.76 -13.13 -11.17
CA PHE A 213 -4.63 -11.84 -11.83
C PHE A 213 -5.99 -11.13 -11.80
N PRO A 214 -6.19 -10.09 -10.96
CA PRO A 214 -7.51 -9.48 -10.77
C PRO A 214 -8.23 -9.09 -12.06
N ALA A 215 -7.51 -8.58 -13.06
CA ALA A 215 -8.08 -8.18 -14.34
C ALA A 215 -8.53 -9.36 -15.24
N ARG A 216 -8.02 -10.59 -15.00
CA ARG A 216 -8.26 -11.75 -15.89
C ARG A 216 -9.09 -12.84 -15.24
N ASP A 217 -8.84 -13.13 -13.97
CA ASP A 217 -9.31 -14.36 -13.32
C ASP A 217 -10.57 -14.12 -12.47
N ASN A 218 -11.08 -12.89 -12.46
CA ASN A 218 -12.31 -12.55 -11.74
C ASN A 218 -13.58 -13.03 -12.48
N LEU A 219 -14.63 -13.32 -11.72
CA LEU A 219 -15.99 -13.47 -12.25
C LEU A 219 -16.72 -12.13 -12.35
N ILE A 220 -16.51 -11.26 -11.38
CA ILE A 220 -16.88 -9.85 -11.33
C ILE A 220 -15.82 -9.08 -10.56
N ILE A 221 -15.61 -7.84 -10.93
CA ILE A 221 -14.62 -6.95 -10.30
C ILE A 221 -15.16 -5.54 -10.18
N GLU A 222 -14.67 -4.79 -9.20
CA GLU A 222 -14.94 -3.37 -9.07
C GLU A 222 -14.46 -2.57 -10.27
N GLY A 223 -15.16 -1.46 -10.54
CA GLY A 223 -14.73 -0.48 -11.53
C GLY A 223 -13.53 0.37 -11.04
N ALA A 224 -12.96 1.13 -11.98
CA ALA A 224 -11.85 2.04 -11.67
C ALA A 224 -12.27 3.21 -10.75
N GLU A 225 -13.54 3.57 -10.75
CA GLU A 225 -14.12 4.62 -9.89
C GLU A 225 -14.44 4.04 -8.51
N SER A 226 -13.41 3.75 -7.74
CA SER A 226 -13.54 3.16 -6.42
C SER A 226 -13.04 4.14 -5.36
N PRO A 227 -13.82 4.40 -4.27
CA PRO A 227 -13.37 5.23 -3.16
C PRO A 227 -12.31 4.55 -2.28
N TYR A 228 -11.89 3.34 -2.66
CA TYR A 228 -11.02 2.46 -1.89
C TYR A 228 -9.56 2.53 -2.35
N ALA A 229 -9.07 3.75 -2.70
CA ALA A 229 -7.66 3.95 -2.97
C ALA A 229 -6.81 3.55 -1.75
N ASN A 230 -5.78 2.76 -1.98
CA ASN A 230 -4.81 2.38 -0.96
C ASN A 230 -3.90 3.56 -0.64
N ILE A 231 -3.61 3.70 0.64
CA ILE A 231 -2.94 4.84 1.23
C ILE A 231 -1.68 4.43 1.99
N VAL A 232 -0.71 5.31 2.04
CA VAL A 232 0.27 5.34 3.13
C VAL A 232 -0.40 6.00 4.33
N ALA A 233 -0.40 5.33 5.48
CA ALA A 233 -0.94 5.85 6.72
C ALA A 233 0.16 6.05 7.76
N VAL A 234 -0.02 7.07 8.61
CA VAL A 234 0.91 7.48 9.66
C VAL A 234 0.14 7.80 10.95
N ARG A 235 0.85 8.04 12.05
CA ARG A 235 0.26 8.63 13.24
C ARG A 235 -0.15 10.07 12.95
N LYS A 236 -1.19 10.53 13.60
CA LYS A 236 -1.68 11.91 13.44
C LYS A 236 -0.58 12.93 13.77
N GLY A 237 -0.29 13.80 12.81
CA GLY A 237 0.77 14.81 12.86
C GLY A 237 2.07 14.41 12.15
N ASP A 238 2.27 13.14 11.82
CA ASP A 238 3.50 12.64 11.17
C ASP A 238 3.45 12.75 9.63
N ALA A 239 2.32 13.12 9.02
CA ALA A 239 2.19 13.21 7.55
C ALA A 239 3.14 14.24 6.90
N LYS A 240 3.67 15.18 7.68
CA LYS A 240 4.64 16.18 7.23
C LYS A 240 6.10 15.82 7.54
N ASP A 241 6.37 14.65 8.13
CA ASP A 241 7.72 14.13 8.27
C ASP A 241 8.35 14.04 6.87
N TRP A 242 9.53 14.63 6.69
CA TRP A 242 10.19 14.70 5.39
C TRP A 242 10.43 13.31 4.77
N ARG A 243 10.65 12.28 5.60
CA ARG A 243 10.82 10.88 5.16
C ARG A 243 9.51 10.32 4.60
N VAL A 244 8.37 10.68 5.21
CA VAL A 244 7.04 10.29 4.75
C VAL A 244 6.68 11.04 3.47
N VAL A 245 6.99 12.33 3.40
CA VAL A 245 6.78 13.12 2.17
C VAL A 245 7.59 12.58 0.99
N ALA A 246 8.82 12.10 1.25
CA ALA A 246 9.63 11.48 0.20
C ALA A 246 9.14 10.08 -0.20
N LEU A 247 8.40 9.38 0.69
CA LEU A 247 7.85 8.07 0.45
C LEU A 247 6.60 8.11 -0.45
N VAL A 248 5.77 9.16 -0.32
CA VAL A 248 4.47 9.33 -1.01
C VAL A 248 4.64 10.05 -2.34
#